data_18dea4be4e501ffccaad9aa64a84ceb0
#
_entry.id   18dea4be4e501ffccaad9aa64a84ceb0
#
_cell.length_a   1.000
_cell.length_b   1.000
_cell.length_c   1.000
_cell.angle_alpha   90.00
_cell.angle_beta   90.00
_cell.angle_gamma   90.00
#
_symmetry.space_group_name_H-M   'P 1'
#
loop_
_entity.id
_entity.type
_entity.pdbx_description
1 polymer ?
#
loop_
_entity_poly.entity_id
_entity_poly.type
_entity_poly.pdbx_seq_one_letter_code
_entity_poly.pdbx_strand_id
1 'polypeptide(L)'
;QYNDWIGAMAAQKADIERIKQSRTFNPLLIGFHWPSKPWGDENLGGSVSFDVNDEAQLVSEYGDRIANTEPAKQALETIFRAANWDNPTDTSVLEPSVLSAYQVLNQEANLGQDSESGAPGSDWEGFDPQGIYKVSLEDQPVSFDIDYNSIREAILNPLRVLSYWKMKDRARKIGESGGFNLLKSLQQNSKPTVRFHLVGHSFGCIVASAIVNGPKGKGILVRPVNSVVLIQGALSLWSYAGKIEYADNRPGYFHSIVSQKKVSGAIITTYSSYDYAVGKMYPLAGKVVQSDVDFAPGDELPEYGGIGSFGIGGEDLQAEHRSIPSSQETAEFQPGKIYNLQSSRVIKNVKLGGPTSGAHCDIIHPEVAHVVWLAADVIW
;
A
#
# COMPACT_ATOMS: atom_id res chain seq x y z
N GLN A 1 -12.62 -11.88 0.52
CA GLN A 1 -11.26 -11.73 1.03
C GLN A 1 -11.21 -11.61 2.57
N TYR A 2 -11.97 -10.67 3.23
CA TYR A 2 -11.97 -10.57 4.70
C TYR A 2 -12.44 -11.85 5.39
N ASN A 3 -13.58 -12.43 4.97
CA ASN A 3 -14.08 -13.66 5.54
C ASN A 3 -13.14 -14.87 5.33
N ASP A 4 -12.49 -14.92 4.16
CA ASP A 4 -11.52 -15.98 3.85
C ASP A 4 -10.27 -15.84 4.73
N TRP A 5 -9.82 -14.58 4.95
CA TRP A 5 -8.74 -14.29 5.86
C TRP A 5 -9.04 -14.69 7.30
N ILE A 6 -10.23 -14.34 7.82
CA ILE A 6 -10.69 -14.78 9.15
C ILE A 6 -10.75 -16.30 9.23
N GLY A 7 -11.21 -16.97 8.16
CA GLY A 7 -11.19 -18.42 8.05
C GLY A 7 -9.78 -19.01 8.15
N ALA A 8 -8.82 -18.43 7.42
CA ALA A 8 -7.42 -18.85 7.47
C ALA A 8 -6.80 -18.66 8.87
N MET A 9 -7.10 -17.54 9.53
CA MET A 9 -6.68 -17.28 10.91
C MET A 9 -7.25 -18.31 11.88
N ALA A 10 -8.53 -18.62 11.79
CA ALA A 10 -9.21 -19.59 12.66
C ALA A 10 -8.74 -21.04 12.41
N ALA A 11 -8.25 -21.34 11.22
CA ALA A 11 -7.73 -22.65 10.86
C ALA A 11 -6.39 -22.99 11.55
N GLN A 12 -5.63 -21.99 12.03
CA GLN A 12 -4.35 -22.15 12.71
C GLN A 12 -4.53 -22.63 14.17
N LYS A 13 -5.16 -23.79 14.34
CA LYS A 13 -5.48 -24.34 15.67
C LYS A 13 -4.24 -24.60 16.53
N ALA A 14 -3.15 -25.07 15.92
CA ALA A 14 -1.91 -25.34 16.63
C ALA A 14 -1.34 -24.07 17.28
N ASP A 15 -1.37 -22.95 16.59
CA ASP A 15 -0.93 -21.65 17.12
C ASP A 15 -1.81 -21.19 18.28
N ILE A 16 -3.12 -21.26 18.09
CA ILE A 16 -4.09 -20.88 19.12
C ILE A 16 -3.90 -21.71 20.38
N GLU A 17 -3.72 -23.03 20.25
CA GLU A 17 -3.49 -23.93 21.39
C GLU A 17 -2.13 -23.66 22.04
N ARG A 18 -1.06 -23.40 21.28
CA ARG A 18 0.25 -23.02 21.83
C ARG A 18 0.13 -21.77 22.71
N ILE A 19 -0.57 -20.72 22.23
CA ILE A 19 -0.77 -19.49 22.99
C ILE A 19 -1.60 -19.78 24.27
N LYS A 20 -2.62 -20.61 24.18
CA LYS A 20 -3.46 -21.00 25.34
C LYS A 20 -2.69 -21.77 26.42
N GLN A 21 -1.66 -22.53 26.03
CA GLN A 21 -0.80 -23.24 27.01
C GLN A 21 0.03 -22.26 27.85
N SER A 22 0.41 -21.10 27.28
CA SER A 22 1.23 -20.11 27.99
C SER A 22 0.41 -19.09 28.79
N ARG A 23 -0.86 -18.86 28.42
CA ARG A 23 -1.72 -17.84 29.04
C ARG A 23 -3.20 -18.02 28.71
N THR A 24 -4.06 -17.31 29.44
CA THR A 24 -5.47 -17.18 29.06
C THR A 24 -5.54 -16.42 27.72
N PHE A 25 -6.12 -17.05 26.71
CA PHE A 25 -6.18 -16.50 25.38
C PHE A 25 -7.59 -16.65 24.76
N ASN A 26 -8.28 -15.54 24.59
CA ASN A 26 -9.59 -15.45 23.97
C ASN A 26 -9.52 -14.33 22.90
N PRO A 27 -9.17 -14.66 21.65
CA PRO A 27 -9.03 -13.66 20.62
C PRO A 27 -10.40 -13.12 20.17
N LEU A 28 -10.50 -11.79 20.07
CA LEU A 28 -11.59 -11.09 19.42
C LEU A 28 -11.04 -10.45 18.13
N LEU A 29 -11.54 -10.90 16.99
CA LEU A 29 -11.17 -10.36 15.68
C LEU A 29 -12.14 -9.24 15.31
N ILE A 30 -11.59 -8.03 15.11
CA ILE A 30 -12.35 -6.82 14.75
C ILE A 30 -11.93 -6.41 13.34
N GLY A 31 -12.87 -6.48 12.39
CA GLY A 31 -12.65 -5.95 11.06
C GLY A 31 -12.89 -4.44 11.02
N PHE A 32 -11.85 -3.69 10.67
CA PHE A 32 -11.98 -2.25 10.45
C PHE A 32 -12.30 -1.99 8.98
N HIS A 33 -13.57 -1.73 8.70
CA HIS A 33 -14.02 -1.37 7.35
C HIS A 33 -13.84 0.14 7.13
N TRP A 34 -13.19 0.51 6.03
CA TRP A 34 -12.96 1.88 5.64
C TRP A 34 -13.30 2.07 4.14
N PRO A 35 -13.62 3.30 3.68
CA PRO A 35 -14.08 3.53 2.31
C PRO A 35 -12.92 3.43 1.30
N SER A 36 -12.36 2.22 1.18
CA SER A 36 -11.40 1.90 0.13
C SER A 36 -12.09 1.74 -1.20
N LYS A 37 -11.44 2.19 -2.25
CA LYS A 37 -11.82 1.95 -3.65
C LYS A 37 -10.64 1.25 -4.34
N PRO A 38 -10.88 0.43 -5.36
CA PRO A 38 -9.82 -0.04 -6.25
C PRO A 38 -9.07 1.17 -6.81
N TRP A 39 -7.76 1.05 -7.02
CA TRP A 39 -6.94 2.15 -7.55
C TRP A 39 -6.75 2.07 -9.06
N GLY A 40 -6.92 0.88 -9.66
CA GLY A 40 -6.87 0.61 -11.08
C GLY A 40 -8.23 0.21 -11.65
N ASP A 41 -8.20 -0.46 -12.78
CA ASP A 41 -9.40 -0.85 -13.54
C ASP A 41 -9.89 -2.26 -13.16
N GLU A 42 -9.51 -2.76 -11.99
CA GLU A 42 -9.74 -4.15 -11.55
C GLU A 42 -11.21 -4.56 -11.53
N ASN A 43 -12.12 -3.59 -11.38
CA ASN A 43 -13.57 -3.84 -11.39
C ASN A 43 -14.21 -3.63 -12.77
N LEU A 44 -13.45 -3.19 -13.78
CA LEU A 44 -13.99 -2.86 -15.10
C LEU A 44 -13.98 -4.04 -16.08
N GLY A 45 -13.65 -5.26 -15.58
CA GLY A 45 -13.60 -6.48 -16.39
C GLY A 45 -12.56 -6.39 -17.50
N GLY A 46 -11.52 -7.17 -17.47
CA GLY A 46 -10.26 -7.17 -18.25
C GLY A 46 -10.30 -6.95 -19.78
N SER A 47 -11.31 -6.32 -20.28
CA SER A 47 -11.42 -5.72 -21.62
C SER A 47 -12.47 -4.62 -21.54
N VAL A 48 -12.05 -3.40 -21.21
CA VAL A 48 -12.94 -2.26 -21.29
C VAL A 48 -13.13 -1.94 -22.78
N SER A 49 -14.21 -2.48 -23.35
CA SER A 49 -14.78 -1.93 -24.55
C SER A 49 -15.46 -0.63 -24.14
N PHE A 50 -14.87 0.51 -24.50
CA PHE A 50 -15.45 1.82 -24.17
C PHE A 50 -16.61 2.11 -25.12
N ASP A 51 -17.80 1.71 -24.71
CA ASP A 51 -19.03 2.29 -25.24
C ASP A 51 -19.33 3.62 -24.50
N VAL A 52 -20.08 4.52 -25.11
CA VAL A 52 -20.43 5.84 -24.56
C VAL A 52 -21.10 5.73 -23.18
N ASN A 53 -21.74 4.61 -22.87
CA ASN A 53 -22.32 4.31 -21.56
C ASN A 53 -21.25 4.04 -20.50
N ASP A 54 -20.07 3.57 -20.89
CA ASP A 54 -18.97 3.27 -19.99
C ASP A 54 -18.22 4.55 -19.56
N GLU A 55 -18.17 5.60 -20.41
CA GLU A 55 -17.49 6.89 -20.10
C GLU A 55 -18.13 7.56 -18.88
N ALA A 56 -19.45 7.67 -18.83
CA ALA A 56 -20.16 8.29 -17.69
C ALA A 56 -19.94 7.51 -16.38
N GLN A 57 -19.88 6.18 -16.47
CA GLN A 57 -19.58 5.32 -15.33
C GLN A 57 -18.14 5.54 -14.87
N LEU A 58 -17.17 5.57 -15.78
CA LEU A 58 -15.76 5.83 -15.48
C LEU A 58 -15.54 7.20 -14.85
N VAL A 59 -16.18 8.25 -15.39
CA VAL A 59 -16.14 9.60 -14.81
C VAL A 59 -16.67 9.58 -13.38
N SER A 60 -17.79 8.87 -13.12
CA SER A 60 -18.33 8.75 -11.78
C SER A 60 -17.41 8.00 -10.84
N GLU A 61 -16.85 6.86 -11.28
CA GLU A 61 -15.98 6.03 -10.45
C GLU A 61 -14.65 6.73 -10.10
N TYR A 62 -14.00 7.34 -11.08
CA TYR A 62 -12.77 8.10 -10.84
C TYR A 62 -13.03 9.41 -10.11
N GLY A 63 -14.18 10.05 -10.33
CA GLY A 63 -14.64 11.16 -9.51
C GLY A 63 -14.72 10.79 -8.04
N ASP A 64 -15.34 9.67 -7.71
CA ASP A 64 -15.40 9.15 -6.34
C ASP A 64 -14.03 8.80 -5.74
N ARG A 65 -13.08 8.38 -6.60
CA ARG A 65 -11.72 8.03 -6.16
C ARG A 65 -10.86 9.27 -5.92
N ILE A 66 -10.87 10.24 -6.83
CA ILE A 66 -9.98 11.40 -6.84
C ILE A 66 -10.66 12.62 -6.23
N ALA A 67 -11.65 13.18 -6.92
CA ALA A 67 -12.45 14.31 -6.47
C ALA A 67 -13.80 14.35 -7.20
N ASN A 68 -14.89 14.43 -6.45
CA ASN A 68 -16.25 14.48 -7.01
C ASN A 68 -16.72 15.94 -7.14
N THR A 69 -15.96 16.74 -7.88
CA THR A 69 -16.27 18.15 -8.18
C THR A 69 -16.55 18.31 -9.67
N GLU A 70 -17.25 19.36 -10.06
CA GLU A 70 -17.56 19.60 -11.46
C GLU A 70 -16.30 19.81 -12.32
N PRO A 71 -15.27 20.59 -11.90
CA PRO A 71 -14.03 20.67 -12.64
C PRO A 71 -13.31 19.31 -12.81
N ALA A 72 -13.33 18.48 -11.78
CA ALA A 72 -12.72 17.14 -11.87
C ALA A 72 -13.46 16.24 -12.87
N LYS A 73 -14.79 16.27 -12.93
CA LYS A 73 -15.59 15.51 -13.90
C LYS A 73 -15.27 15.92 -15.33
N GLN A 74 -15.24 17.21 -15.61
CA GLN A 74 -14.90 17.75 -16.93
C GLN A 74 -13.47 17.37 -17.36
N ALA A 75 -12.54 17.37 -16.42
CA ALA A 75 -11.17 16.90 -16.65
C ALA A 75 -11.13 15.41 -16.98
N LEU A 76 -11.86 14.58 -16.23
CA LEU A 76 -11.99 13.14 -16.48
C LEU A 76 -12.59 12.85 -17.86
N GLU A 77 -13.68 13.54 -18.25
CA GLU A 77 -14.27 13.44 -19.60
C GLU A 77 -13.23 13.75 -20.68
N THR A 78 -12.43 14.79 -20.51
CA THR A 78 -11.38 15.17 -21.47
C THR A 78 -10.34 14.06 -21.61
N ILE A 79 -9.89 13.47 -20.51
CA ILE A 79 -8.90 12.37 -20.50
C ILE A 79 -9.50 11.11 -21.17
N PHE A 80 -10.73 10.71 -20.83
CA PHE A 80 -11.34 9.52 -21.41
C PHE A 80 -11.63 9.66 -22.88
N ARG A 81 -12.06 10.85 -23.35
CA ARG A 81 -12.20 11.12 -24.79
C ARG A 81 -10.88 11.00 -25.55
N ALA A 82 -9.80 11.53 -24.99
CA ALA A 82 -8.47 11.39 -25.58
C ALA A 82 -7.99 9.93 -25.61
N ALA A 83 -8.27 9.17 -24.57
CA ALA A 83 -7.96 7.74 -24.52
C ALA A 83 -8.79 6.88 -25.51
N ASN A 84 -9.92 7.40 -25.99
CA ASN A 84 -10.80 6.75 -26.99
C ASN A 84 -10.57 7.23 -28.42
N TRP A 85 -9.61 8.11 -28.65
CA TRP A 85 -9.38 8.69 -29.97
C TRP A 85 -8.60 7.73 -30.86
N ASP A 86 -9.21 7.36 -32.00
CA ASP A 86 -8.72 6.31 -32.90
C ASP A 86 -7.44 6.68 -33.69
N ASN A 87 -6.95 7.92 -33.63
CA ASN A 87 -5.81 8.35 -34.45
C ASN A 87 -5.04 9.54 -33.85
N PRO A 88 -4.22 9.34 -32.78
CA PRO A 88 -3.40 10.41 -32.23
C PRO A 88 -2.35 10.88 -33.26
N THR A 89 -2.25 12.19 -33.49
CA THR A 89 -1.33 12.79 -34.48
C THR A 89 0.13 12.80 -34.02
N ASP A 90 0.37 12.84 -32.71
CA ASP A 90 1.70 12.73 -32.09
C ASP A 90 1.58 11.90 -30.83
N THR A 91 2.28 10.77 -30.78
CA THR A 91 2.27 9.84 -29.67
C THR A 91 3.40 10.08 -28.67
N SER A 92 4.30 11.03 -28.93
CA SER A 92 5.48 11.29 -28.07
C SER A 92 5.17 12.15 -26.85
N VAL A 93 4.05 12.90 -26.88
CA VAL A 93 3.63 13.81 -25.81
C VAL A 93 2.12 13.76 -25.62
N LEU A 94 1.68 13.99 -24.37
CA LEU A 94 0.27 14.21 -24.08
C LEU A 94 -0.22 15.48 -24.77
N GLU A 95 -1.44 15.43 -25.32
CA GLU A 95 -2.05 16.63 -25.84
C GLU A 95 -2.19 17.73 -24.79
N PRO A 96 -2.04 19.01 -25.14
CA PRO A 96 -2.13 20.12 -24.18
C PRO A 96 -3.44 20.13 -23.37
N SER A 97 -4.55 19.72 -23.98
CA SER A 97 -5.85 19.60 -23.34
C SER A 97 -5.85 18.52 -22.25
N VAL A 98 -5.23 17.37 -22.52
CA VAL A 98 -5.10 16.25 -21.58
C VAL A 98 -4.15 16.62 -20.43
N LEU A 99 -3.03 17.27 -20.76
CA LEU A 99 -2.09 17.74 -19.75
C LEU A 99 -2.77 18.75 -18.80
N SER A 100 -3.54 19.70 -19.34
CA SER A 100 -4.31 20.65 -18.54
C SER A 100 -5.38 19.95 -17.68
N ALA A 101 -6.05 18.94 -18.21
CA ALA A 101 -7.02 18.16 -17.45
C ALA A 101 -6.36 17.43 -16.26
N TYR A 102 -5.18 16.87 -16.43
CA TYR A 102 -4.41 16.27 -15.33
C TYR A 102 -3.98 17.30 -14.27
N GLN A 103 -3.63 18.52 -14.67
CA GLN A 103 -3.33 19.59 -13.74
C GLN A 103 -4.54 19.97 -12.89
N VAL A 104 -5.73 20.05 -13.50
CA VAL A 104 -7.00 20.29 -12.80
C VAL A 104 -7.27 19.15 -11.81
N LEU A 105 -7.16 17.90 -12.25
CA LEU A 105 -7.36 16.75 -11.36
C LEU A 105 -6.40 16.73 -10.17
N ASN A 106 -5.14 17.09 -10.39
CA ASN A 106 -4.16 17.17 -9.31
C ASN A 106 -4.53 18.26 -8.27
N GLN A 107 -5.00 19.41 -8.74
CA GLN A 107 -5.50 20.48 -7.86
C GLN A 107 -6.73 20.02 -7.07
N GLU A 108 -7.72 19.45 -7.74
CA GLU A 108 -8.95 18.96 -7.12
C GLU A 108 -8.72 17.76 -6.19
N ALA A 109 -7.72 16.93 -6.48
CA ALA A 109 -7.31 15.84 -5.60
C ALA A 109 -6.82 16.35 -4.24
N ASN A 110 -6.36 17.58 -4.17
CA ASN A 110 -5.92 18.24 -2.93
C ASN A 110 -4.89 17.37 -2.15
N LEU A 111 -3.92 16.83 -2.89
CA LEU A 111 -2.80 16.07 -2.35
C LEU A 111 -1.67 17.05 -2.03
N GLY A 112 -1.17 17.06 -0.80
CA GLY A 112 -0.01 17.87 -0.41
C GLY A 112 -0.30 19.28 0.08
N GLN A 113 -1.54 19.72 0.25
CA GLN A 113 -1.84 21.00 0.93
C GLN A 113 -1.53 20.95 2.44
N ASP A 114 -1.53 19.78 3.03
CA ASP A 114 -0.94 19.53 4.32
C ASP A 114 0.54 19.17 4.12
N SER A 115 1.42 20.16 4.03
CA SER A 115 2.86 19.96 3.85
C SER A 115 3.53 19.10 4.95
N GLU A 116 2.87 18.95 6.09
CA GLU A 116 3.24 18.01 7.16
C GLU A 116 2.61 16.61 6.96
N SER A 117 1.73 16.45 6.01
CA SER A 117 0.90 15.26 5.78
C SER A 117 0.99 14.74 4.34
N GLY A 118 2.06 15.10 3.66
CA GLY A 118 2.38 14.49 2.39
C GLY A 118 2.32 12.96 2.47
N ALA A 119 2.26 12.30 1.36
CA ALA A 119 2.37 10.85 1.30
C ALA A 119 3.53 10.40 2.19
N PRO A 120 3.42 9.23 2.86
CA PRO A 120 4.48 8.77 3.76
C PRO A 120 5.83 8.76 3.07
N GLY A 121 6.79 9.51 3.60
CA GLY A 121 8.12 9.63 3.05
C GLY A 121 8.25 10.63 1.89
N SER A 122 9.31 10.50 1.11
CA SER A 122 9.61 11.29 -0.09
C SER A 122 8.76 10.92 -1.32
N ASP A 123 7.78 10.06 -1.15
CA ASP A 123 7.01 9.45 -2.23
C ASP A 123 6.21 10.45 -3.08
N TRP A 124 6.05 11.68 -2.62
CA TRP A 124 5.31 12.71 -3.34
C TRP A 124 6.22 13.88 -3.71
N GLU A 125 6.83 13.84 -4.86
CA GLU A 125 7.66 14.94 -5.41
C GLU A 125 6.96 15.75 -6.51
N GLY A 126 5.68 15.73 -6.54
CA GLY A 126 4.91 16.40 -7.56
C GLY A 126 4.43 15.44 -8.66
N PHE A 127 3.20 15.66 -9.06
CA PHE A 127 2.55 14.88 -10.09
C PHE A 127 3.01 15.36 -11.47
N ASP A 128 3.76 14.51 -12.18
CA ASP A 128 4.21 14.74 -13.55
C ASP A 128 3.50 13.79 -14.53
N PRO A 129 2.30 14.16 -15.04
CA PRO A 129 1.56 13.31 -15.95
C PRO A 129 2.28 13.06 -17.27
N GLN A 130 3.08 14.01 -17.74
CA GLN A 130 3.86 13.86 -18.97
C GLN A 130 5.00 12.84 -18.80
N GLY A 131 5.70 12.89 -17.67
CA GLY A 131 6.75 11.92 -17.34
C GLY A 131 6.19 10.50 -17.19
N ILE A 132 5.07 10.33 -16.48
CA ILE A 132 4.40 9.05 -16.33
C ILE A 132 3.96 8.50 -17.70
N TYR A 133 3.39 9.33 -18.56
CA TYR A 133 3.00 8.95 -19.92
C TYR A 133 4.18 8.43 -20.73
N LYS A 134 5.32 9.14 -20.73
CA LYS A 134 6.54 8.73 -21.47
C LYS A 134 7.07 7.39 -20.99
N VAL A 135 7.22 7.21 -19.68
CA VAL A 135 7.69 5.94 -19.10
C VAL A 135 6.73 4.80 -19.46
N SER A 136 5.42 5.07 -19.47
CA SER A 136 4.42 4.06 -19.83
C SER A 136 4.50 3.62 -21.30
N LEU A 137 4.96 4.49 -22.20
CA LEU A 137 5.21 4.13 -23.60
C LEU A 137 6.51 3.32 -23.76
N GLU A 138 7.55 3.64 -22.99
CA GLU A 138 8.85 2.99 -23.04
C GLU A 138 8.81 1.55 -22.45
N ASP A 139 7.94 1.29 -21.50
CA ASP A 139 7.81 -0.02 -20.81
C ASP A 139 7.00 -1.06 -21.65
N GLN A 140 6.57 -0.71 -22.86
CA GLN A 140 5.91 -1.65 -23.76
C GLN A 140 6.92 -2.56 -24.47
N PRO A 141 6.60 -3.84 -24.68
CA PRO A 141 7.48 -4.74 -25.45
C PRO A 141 7.74 -4.13 -26.83
N VAL A 142 9.02 -4.11 -27.22
CA VAL A 142 9.48 -3.54 -28.49
C VAL A 142 8.83 -4.28 -29.66
N SER A 143 7.62 -3.91 -30.03
CA SER A 143 7.02 -4.22 -31.32
C SER A 143 7.15 -3.01 -32.22
N PHE A 144 7.47 -3.24 -33.48
CA PHE A 144 7.71 -2.18 -34.48
C PHE A 144 6.47 -1.30 -34.78
N ASP A 145 5.31 -1.64 -34.23
CA ASP A 145 4.08 -0.84 -34.26
C ASP A 145 3.63 -0.59 -32.81
N ILE A 146 3.64 0.66 -32.38
CA ILE A 146 2.96 1.08 -31.14
C ILE A 146 1.46 0.87 -31.39
N ASP A 147 0.91 -0.16 -30.78
CA ASP A 147 -0.50 -0.49 -30.91
C ASP A 147 -1.35 0.57 -30.19
N TYR A 148 -2.56 0.81 -30.70
CA TYR A 148 -3.56 1.74 -30.14
C TYR A 148 -3.83 1.50 -28.65
N ASN A 149 -3.85 0.24 -28.19
CA ASN A 149 -4.06 -0.10 -26.79
C ASN A 149 -2.90 0.40 -25.90
N SER A 150 -1.68 0.38 -26.39
CA SER A 150 -0.49 0.87 -25.67
C SER A 150 -0.54 2.38 -25.43
N ILE A 151 -0.98 3.16 -26.44
CA ILE A 151 -1.13 4.62 -26.30
C ILE A 151 -2.25 4.94 -25.31
N ARG A 152 -3.39 4.28 -25.42
CA ARG A 152 -4.51 4.42 -24.51
C ARG A 152 -4.11 4.13 -23.06
N GLU A 153 -3.44 3.01 -22.82
CA GLU A 153 -2.94 2.65 -21.50
C GLU A 153 -1.97 3.73 -20.96
N ALA A 154 -1.08 4.24 -21.80
CA ALA A 154 -0.16 5.31 -21.41
C ALA A 154 -0.90 6.60 -21.04
N ILE A 155 -1.97 6.98 -21.78
CA ILE A 155 -2.81 8.13 -21.45
C ILE A 155 -3.49 7.95 -20.07
N LEU A 156 -3.92 6.74 -19.72
CA LEU A 156 -4.65 6.45 -18.48
C LEU A 156 -3.74 6.22 -17.26
N ASN A 157 -2.47 5.91 -17.45
CA ASN A 157 -1.57 5.63 -16.33
C ASN A 157 -1.39 6.80 -15.33
N PRO A 158 -1.28 8.08 -15.75
CA PRO A 158 -1.26 9.19 -14.79
C PRO A 158 -2.52 9.25 -13.92
N LEU A 159 -3.68 8.87 -14.47
CA LEU A 159 -4.95 8.81 -13.72
C LEU A 159 -4.91 7.74 -12.62
N ARG A 160 -4.36 6.56 -12.96
CA ARG A 160 -4.19 5.46 -12.00
C ARG A 160 -3.23 5.84 -10.88
N VAL A 161 -2.11 6.49 -11.22
CA VAL A 161 -1.13 6.98 -10.24
C VAL A 161 -1.79 7.98 -9.29
N LEU A 162 -2.52 8.96 -9.81
CA LEU A 162 -3.22 9.96 -8.98
C LEU A 162 -4.27 9.32 -8.07
N SER A 163 -5.02 8.34 -8.59
CA SER A 163 -5.99 7.55 -7.81
C SER A 163 -5.32 6.76 -6.69
N TYR A 164 -4.17 6.14 -6.97
CA TYR A 164 -3.36 5.42 -5.99
C TYR A 164 -2.94 6.35 -4.83
N TRP A 165 -2.39 7.52 -5.14
CA TRP A 165 -1.97 8.50 -4.14
C TRP A 165 -3.14 9.00 -3.30
N LYS A 166 -4.29 9.22 -3.94
CA LYS A 166 -5.51 9.61 -3.23
C LYS A 166 -5.99 8.55 -2.25
N MET A 167 -5.88 7.27 -2.60
CA MET A 167 -6.23 6.18 -1.69
C MET A 167 -5.26 6.09 -0.51
N LYS A 168 -3.95 6.32 -0.72
CA LYS A 168 -2.97 6.40 0.37
C LYS A 168 -3.33 7.50 1.38
N ASP A 169 -3.66 8.69 0.87
CA ASP A 169 -4.07 9.82 1.72
C ASP A 169 -5.36 9.52 2.50
N ARG A 170 -6.36 8.89 1.88
CA ARG A 170 -7.58 8.46 2.57
C ARG A 170 -7.30 7.42 3.65
N ALA A 171 -6.47 6.42 3.36
CA ALA A 171 -6.06 5.40 4.32
C ALA A 171 -5.39 6.02 5.55
N ARG A 172 -4.48 6.98 5.32
CA ARG A 172 -3.83 7.74 6.38
C ARG A 172 -4.84 8.52 7.21
N LYS A 173 -5.67 9.36 6.57
CA LYS A 173 -6.66 10.23 7.25
C LYS A 173 -7.64 9.44 8.11
N ILE A 174 -8.17 8.33 7.61
CA ILE A 174 -9.10 7.50 8.38
C ILE A 174 -8.39 6.79 9.55
N GLY A 175 -7.16 6.34 9.34
CA GLY A 175 -6.34 5.75 10.39
C GLY A 175 -6.05 6.73 11.51
N GLU A 176 -5.60 7.94 11.19
CA GLU A 176 -5.26 9.01 12.16
C GLU A 176 -6.48 9.57 12.90
N SER A 177 -7.68 9.42 12.37
CA SER A 177 -8.92 9.94 12.95
C SER A 177 -9.79 8.85 13.56
N GLY A 178 -10.67 8.24 12.76
CA GLY A 178 -11.63 7.24 13.22
C GLY A 178 -10.97 6.01 13.81
N GLY A 179 -9.92 5.50 13.15
CA GLY A 179 -9.19 4.32 13.61
C GLY A 179 -8.44 4.54 14.92
N PHE A 180 -7.71 5.67 15.03
CA PHE A 180 -7.03 6.06 16.26
C PHE A 180 -8.00 6.22 17.44
N ASN A 181 -9.12 6.93 17.22
CA ASN A 181 -10.13 7.16 18.25
C ASN A 181 -10.78 5.84 18.70
N LEU A 182 -11.06 4.93 17.76
CA LEU A 182 -11.60 3.60 18.08
C LEU A 182 -10.61 2.80 18.95
N LEU A 183 -9.35 2.70 18.53
CA LEU A 183 -8.35 1.96 19.31
C LEU A 183 -8.16 2.57 20.70
N LYS A 184 -8.06 3.89 20.80
CA LYS A 184 -7.94 4.61 22.08
C LYS A 184 -9.12 4.33 22.99
N SER A 185 -10.35 4.36 22.47
CA SER A 185 -11.57 4.04 23.21
C SER A 185 -11.59 2.58 23.68
N LEU A 186 -11.20 1.64 22.82
CA LEU A 186 -11.09 0.22 23.19
C LEU A 186 -10.05 0.01 24.32
N GLN A 187 -8.93 0.69 24.25
CA GLN A 187 -7.90 0.63 25.30
C GLN A 187 -8.39 1.22 26.63
N GLN A 188 -9.14 2.35 26.59
CA GLN A 188 -9.70 2.99 27.78
C GLN A 188 -10.75 2.11 28.48
N ASN A 189 -11.54 1.38 27.70
CA ASN A 189 -12.65 0.58 28.20
C ASN A 189 -12.30 -0.91 28.38
N SER A 190 -11.05 -1.30 28.29
CA SER A 190 -10.56 -2.65 28.50
C SER A 190 -9.58 -2.75 29.65
N LYS A 191 -9.48 -3.96 30.24
CA LYS A 191 -8.50 -4.22 31.31
C LYS A 191 -7.07 -4.00 30.77
N PRO A 192 -6.11 -3.59 31.61
CA PRO A 192 -4.71 -3.41 31.18
C PRO A 192 -4.08 -4.69 30.59
N THR A 193 -4.59 -5.86 30.96
CA THR A 193 -4.13 -7.16 30.47
C THR A 193 -4.60 -7.50 29.06
N VAL A 194 -5.56 -6.74 28.49
CA VAL A 194 -6.03 -6.93 27.10
C VAL A 194 -4.95 -6.43 26.15
N ARG A 195 -4.54 -7.30 25.24
CA ARG A 195 -3.53 -7.01 24.22
C ARG A 195 -4.18 -6.56 22.91
N PHE A 196 -3.53 -5.66 22.20
CA PHE A 196 -3.99 -5.14 20.93
C PHE A 196 -2.94 -5.42 19.85
N HIS A 197 -3.37 -6.12 18.81
CA HIS A 197 -2.56 -6.48 17.65
C HIS A 197 -3.23 -5.91 16.41
N LEU A 198 -2.47 -5.20 15.58
CA LEU A 198 -2.98 -4.63 14.35
C LEU A 198 -2.43 -5.40 13.17
N VAL A 199 -3.31 -5.70 12.23
CA VAL A 199 -2.95 -6.38 10.98
C VAL A 199 -3.51 -5.55 9.83
N GLY A 200 -2.67 -5.25 8.85
CA GLY A 200 -3.06 -4.56 7.63
C GLY A 200 -2.62 -5.33 6.40
N HIS A 201 -3.38 -5.22 5.31
CA HIS A 201 -3.00 -5.67 3.98
C HIS A 201 -3.08 -4.49 3.01
N SER A 202 -2.12 -4.37 2.10
CA SER A 202 -2.13 -3.31 1.09
C SER A 202 -2.21 -1.91 1.72
N PHE A 203 -3.14 -1.05 1.30
CA PHE A 203 -3.44 0.22 1.95
C PHE A 203 -3.90 0.08 3.42
N GLY A 204 -4.40 -1.09 3.83
CA GLY A 204 -4.68 -1.38 5.22
C GLY A 204 -3.44 -1.32 6.12
N CYS A 205 -2.25 -1.49 5.56
CA CYS A 205 -0.99 -1.26 6.27
C CYS A 205 -0.79 0.21 6.61
N ILE A 206 -1.20 1.14 5.72
CA ILE A 206 -1.21 2.58 6.02
C ILE A 206 -2.21 2.87 7.12
N VAL A 207 -3.42 2.29 7.05
CA VAL A 207 -4.45 2.44 8.09
C VAL A 207 -3.91 1.97 9.44
N ALA A 208 -3.35 0.76 9.52
CA ALA A 208 -2.80 0.19 10.74
C ALA A 208 -1.66 1.06 11.32
N SER A 209 -0.73 1.49 10.48
CA SER A 209 0.36 2.38 10.87
C SER A 209 -0.17 3.73 11.36
N ALA A 210 -1.13 4.33 10.65
CA ALA A 210 -1.73 5.61 10.99
C ALA A 210 -2.54 5.55 12.30
N ILE A 211 -3.22 4.43 12.58
CA ILE A 211 -3.88 4.17 13.88
C ILE A 211 -2.87 4.25 15.02
N VAL A 212 -1.71 3.62 14.87
CA VAL A 212 -0.66 3.62 15.91
C VAL A 212 0.02 4.98 16.00
N ASN A 213 0.28 5.59 14.84
CA ASN A 213 0.94 6.90 14.75
C ASN A 213 0.09 8.00 15.38
N GLY A 214 -1.23 7.92 15.16
CA GLY A 214 -2.21 8.93 15.57
C GLY A 214 -2.10 10.23 14.79
N PRO A 215 -2.96 11.23 15.08
CA PRO A 215 -3.03 12.46 14.31
C PRO A 215 -1.67 13.13 14.12
N LYS A 216 -1.24 13.26 12.84
CA LYS A 216 0.04 13.88 12.43
C LYS A 216 1.26 13.32 13.17
N GLY A 217 1.26 12.03 13.51
CA GLY A 217 2.34 11.39 14.26
C GLY A 217 2.45 11.76 15.74
N LYS A 218 1.58 12.66 16.23
CA LYS A 218 1.60 13.19 17.60
C LYS A 218 0.54 12.54 18.51
N GLY A 219 -0.23 11.57 18.00
CA GLY A 219 -1.26 10.89 18.77
C GLY A 219 -0.65 10.05 19.90
N ILE A 220 -1.30 10.10 21.07
CA ILE A 220 -0.94 9.32 22.24
C ILE A 220 -2.06 8.33 22.54
N LEU A 221 -1.75 7.06 22.38
CA LEU A 221 -2.60 5.94 22.81
C LEU A 221 -2.53 5.76 24.33
N VAL A 222 -3.49 5.08 24.92
CA VAL A 222 -3.50 4.77 26.37
C VAL A 222 -2.28 3.92 26.74
N ARG A 223 -1.92 3.00 25.85
CA ARG A 223 -0.73 2.14 25.96
C ARG A 223 -0.23 1.74 24.57
N PRO A 224 1.04 1.34 24.43
CA PRO A 224 1.53 0.79 23.17
C PRO A 224 0.70 -0.40 22.71
N VAL A 225 0.59 -0.61 21.40
CA VAL A 225 0.03 -1.86 20.85
C VAL A 225 1.03 -2.99 20.96
N ASN A 226 0.54 -4.21 20.95
CA ASN A 226 1.38 -5.37 21.24
C ASN A 226 2.10 -5.93 20.01
N SER A 227 1.55 -5.75 18.81
CA SER A 227 2.26 -5.99 17.55
C SER A 227 1.59 -5.28 16.39
N VAL A 228 2.34 -5.09 15.30
CA VAL A 228 1.84 -4.63 14.01
C VAL A 228 2.34 -5.59 12.95
N VAL A 229 1.42 -6.15 12.17
CA VAL A 229 1.75 -7.03 11.03
C VAL A 229 1.25 -6.38 9.74
N LEU A 230 2.17 -6.11 8.84
CA LEU A 230 1.97 -5.39 7.59
C LEU A 230 2.13 -6.39 6.43
N ILE A 231 1.01 -6.83 5.86
CA ILE A 231 1.02 -7.85 4.81
C ILE A 231 0.97 -7.17 3.46
N GLN A 232 2.00 -7.36 2.62
CA GLN A 232 2.12 -6.78 1.27
C GLN A 232 1.75 -5.29 1.26
N GLY A 233 2.41 -4.50 2.11
CA GLY A 233 2.01 -3.12 2.39
C GLY A 233 2.24 -2.15 1.24
N ALA A 234 1.19 -1.38 0.91
CA ALA A 234 1.22 -0.35 -0.12
C ALA A 234 1.65 1.02 0.45
N LEU A 235 2.76 1.05 1.16
CA LEU A 235 3.38 2.27 1.69
C LEU A 235 4.89 2.22 1.42
N SER A 236 5.53 3.40 1.44
CA SER A 236 6.96 3.51 1.16
C SER A 236 7.80 2.61 2.05
N LEU A 237 8.80 1.99 1.46
CA LEU A 237 9.81 1.24 2.22
C LEU A 237 10.52 2.12 3.26
N TRP A 238 10.59 3.43 3.04
CA TRP A 238 11.21 4.41 3.94
C TRP A 238 10.27 4.96 5.01
N SER A 239 9.00 4.55 5.03
CA SER A 239 7.99 5.15 5.92
C SER A 239 8.35 5.13 7.40
N TYR A 240 9.14 4.18 7.85
CA TYR A 240 9.55 4.02 9.25
C TYR A 240 10.95 4.53 9.55
N ALA A 241 11.77 4.83 8.53
CA ALA A 241 13.14 5.25 8.66
C ALA A 241 13.28 6.56 9.45
N GLY A 242 14.32 6.68 10.26
CA GLY A 242 14.65 7.92 10.95
C GLY A 242 15.33 8.94 10.04
N LYS A 243 15.90 8.46 8.93
CA LYS A 243 16.60 9.28 7.96
C LYS A 243 16.40 8.69 6.57
N ILE A 244 15.87 9.49 5.65
CA ILE A 244 15.72 9.13 4.25
C ILE A 244 16.73 9.95 3.45
N GLU A 245 17.74 9.30 2.88
CA GLU A 245 18.83 9.97 2.16
C GLU A 245 18.31 10.74 0.93
N TYR A 246 17.37 10.17 0.22
CA TYR A 246 16.73 10.77 -0.96
C TYR A 246 15.76 11.92 -0.64
N ALA A 247 15.51 12.22 0.64
CA ALA A 247 14.56 13.23 1.09
C ALA A 247 15.16 14.20 2.11
N ASP A 248 16.33 14.77 1.81
CA ASP A 248 17.03 15.74 2.67
C ASP A 248 17.23 15.22 4.11
N ASN A 249 17.42 13.93 4.27
CA ASN A 249 17.57 13.25 5.55
C ASN A 249 16.36 13.40 6.49
N ARG A 250 15.17 13.70 5.96
CA ARG A 250 13.94 13.73 6.76
C ARG A 250 13.55 12.34 7.25
N PRO A 251 12.90 12.23 8.41
CA PRO A 251 12.36 10.96 8.86
C PRO A 251 11.14 10.55 8.03
N GLY A 252 10.92 9.25 7.92
CA GLY A 252 9.70 8.70 7.35
C GLY A 252 8.46 9.07 8.18
N TYR A 253 7.31 9.12 7.53
CA TYR A 253 6.07 9.58 8.14
C TYR A 253 5.67 8.80 9.39
N PHE A 254 5.96 7.51 9.45
CA PHE A 254 5.66 6.63 10.58
C PHE A 254 6.86 6.39 11.52
N HIS A 255 7.96 7.11 11.36
CA HIS A 255 9.13 6.96 12.23
C HIS A 255 8.79 7.11 13.72
N SER A 256 7.82 7.96 14.07
CA SER A 256 7.41 8.15 15.47
C SER A 256 6.89 6.85 16.13
N ILE A 257 6.45 5.88 15.36
CA ILE A 257 6.03 4.56 15.88
C ILE A 257 7.21 3.84 16.53
N VAL A 258 8.37 3.93 15.90
CA VAL A 258 9.61 3.30 16.37
C VAL A 258 10.27 4.14 17.44
N SER A 259 10.55 5.43 17.14
CA SER A 259 11.29 6.32 18.05
C SER A 259 10.59 6.56 19.39
N GLN A 260 9.26 6.52 19.42
CA GLN A 260 8.46 6.66 20.64
C GLN A 260 7.98 5.32 21.21
N LYS A 261 8.43 4.18 20.66
CA LYS A 261 8.07 2.82 21.11
C LYS A 261 6.57 2.61 21.23
N LYS A 262 5.79 3.08 20.22
CA LYS A 262 4.32 2.94 20.20
C LYS A 262 3.86 1.49 19.97
N VAL A 263 4.77 0.61 19.57
CA VAL A 263 4.60 -0.84 19.50
C VAL A 263 5.53 -1.45 20.52
N SER A 264 4.98 -2.19 21.45
CA SER A 264 5.76 -2.82 22.50
C SER A 264 6.37 -4.16 22.03
N GLY A 265 5.76 -4.91 21.09
CA GLY A 265 6.28 -6.11 20.47
C GLY A 265 6.95 -5.91 19.13
N ALA A 266 6.76 -6.86 18.28
CA ALA A 266 7.37 -6.82 16.97
C ALA A 266 6.54 -6.00 15.97
N ILE A 267 7.24 -5.35 15.05
CA ILE A 267 6.69 -4.88 13.78
C ILE A 267 7.15 -5.87 12.71
N ILE A 268 6.22 -6.46 11.98
CA ILE A 268 6.51 -7.51 11.02
C ILE A 268 5.91 -7.10 9.68
N THR A 269 6.68 -7.21 8.60
CA THR A 269 6.15 -7.07 7.24
C THR A 269 6.46 -8.32 6.41
N THR A 270 5.52 -8.69 5.53
CA THR A 270 5.79 -9.63 4.44
C THR A 270 6.10 -8.87 3.17
N TYR A 271 7.03 -9.39 2.37
CA TYR A 271 7.33 -8.85 1.06
C TYR A 271 7.56 -9.97 0.03
N SER A 272 7.25 -9.69 -1.25
CA SER A 272 7.40 -10.65 -2.33
C SER A 272 7.83 -9.94 -3.62
N SER A 273 8.78 -10.52 -4.35
CA SER A 273 9.18 -10.06 -5.68
C SER A 273 8.05 -10.19 -6.72
N TYR A 274 7.03 -10.99 -6.43
CA TYR A 274 5.85 -11.14 -7.28
C TYR A 274 4.74 -10.12 -7.00
N ASP A 275 4.93 -9.20 -6.05
CA ASP A 275 3.99 -8.10 -5.77
C ASP A 275 4.25 -6.93 -6.72
N TYR A 276 3.60 -6.94 -7.88
CA TYR A 276 3.76 -5.89 -8.90
C TYR A 276 3.01 -4.60 -8.55
N ALA A 277 1.91 -4.69 -7.79
CA ALA A 277 1.14 -3.51 -7.39
C ALA A 277 2.00 -2.50 -6.64
N VAL A 278 2.86 -2.98 -5.78
CA VAL A 278 3.71 -2.14 -4.92
C VAL A 278 5.11 -1.98 -5.49
N GLY A 279 5.59 -2.96 -6.29
CA GLY A 279 6.91 -2.94 -6.90
C GLY A 279 6.98 -2.10 -8.18
N LYS A 280 5.91 -2.04 -8.98
CA LYS A 280 5.89 -1.32 -10.27
C LYS A 280 5.18 0.03 -10.21
N MET A 281 4.07 0.14 -9.49
CA MET A 281 3.29 1.40 -9.44
C MET A 281 3.97 2.49 -8.61
N TYR A 282 4.76 2.14 -7.62
CA TYR A 282 5.58 3.08 -6.86
C TYR A 282 6.68 3.72 -7.72
N PRO A 283 7.49 2.95 -8.45
CA PRO A 283 8.52 3.50 -9.33
C PRO A 283 7.97 4.36 -10.48
N LEU A 284 6.78 4.01 -11.04
CA LEU A 284 6.12 4.83 -12.07
C LEU A 284 5.82 6.26 -11.58
N ALA A 285 5.52 6.41 -10.28
CA ALA A 285 5.35 7.74 -9.68
C ALA A 285 6.68 8.49 -9.52
N GLY A 286 7.82 7.78 -9.51
CA GLY A 286 9.15 8.32 -9.22
C GLY A 286 10.19 8.23 -10.33
N LYS A 287 9.83 8.00 -11.60
CA LYS A 287 10.74 7.97 -12.77
C LYS A 287 11.73 6.80 -12.88
N VAL A 288 11.65 5.78 -12.06
CA VAL A 288 12.56 4.62 -12.17
C VAL A 288 11.76 3.33 -12.21
N VAL A 289 11.57 2.81 -13.41
CA VAL A 289 11.10 1.43 -13.62
C VAL A 289 12.31 0.52 -13.56
N GLN A 290 12.53 -0.13 -12.44
CA GLN A 290 13.46 -1.25 -12.36
C GLN A 290 12.66 -2.54 -12.54
N SER A 291 12.72 -3.09 -13.75
CA SER A 291 12.19 -4.41 -14.06
C SER A 291 12.99 -5.49 -13.35
N ASP A 292 12.29 -6.46 -12.75
CA ASP A 292 12.79 -7.78 -12.35
C ASP A 292 14.05 -7.81 -11.48
N VAL A 293 14.03 -7.14 -10.32
CA VAL A 293 15.13 -7.31 -9.37
C VAL A 293 14.64 -8.14 -8.18
N ASP A 294 15.13 -9.36 -8.08
CA ASP A 294 15.11 -10.12 -6.83
C ASP A 294 16.11 -9.45 -5.87
N PHE A 295 15.60 -8.65 -4.93
CA PHE A 295 16.44 -8.05 -3.90
C PHE A 295 16.90 -9.12 -2.91
N ALA A 296 18.21 -9.32 -2.85
CA ALA A 296 18.85 -10.09 -1.80
C ALA A 296 19.12 -9.20 -0.57
N PRO A 297 19.18 -9.78 0.64
CA PRO A 297 19.62 -9.05 1.82
C PRO A 297 21.02 -8.46 1.58
N GLY A 298 21.14 -7.13 1.64
CA GLY A 298 22.39 -6.40 1.41
C GLY A 298 22.47 -5.63 0.09
N ASP A 299 21.47 -5.77 -0.80
CA ASP A 299 21.38 -4.93 -1.98
C ASP A 299 20.97 -3.50 -1.62
N GLU A 300 21.39 -2.53 -2.43
CA GLU A 300 21.01 -1.14 -2.27
C GLU A 300 19.50 -0.98 -2.56
N LEU A 301 18.77 -0.46 -1.57
CA LEU A 301 17.32 -0.28 -1.69
C LEU A 301 17.00 0.88 -2.65
N PRO A 302 15.93 0.77 -3.46
CA PRO A 302 15.58 1.82 -4.39
C PRO A 302 15.06 3.06 -3.68
N GLU A 303 15.24 4.22 -4.30
CA GLU A 303 14.67 5.49 -3.82
C GLU A 303 13.15 5.38 -3.64
N TYR A 304 12.47 4.76 -4.62
CA TYR A 304 11.02 4.54 -4.62
C TYR A 304 10.69 3.05 -4.57
N GLY A 305 9.80 2.68 -3.68
CA GLY A 305 9.32 1.31 -3.56
C GLY A 305 8.43 1.13 -2.34
N GLY A 306 7.62 0.09 -2.37
CA GLY A 306 6.74 -0.23 -1.27
C GLY A 306 7.22 -1.39 -0.40
N ILE A 307 6.84 -1.40 0.87
CA ILE A 307 7.24 -2.47 1.79
C ILE A 307 6.79 -3.86 1.34
N GLY A 308 5.71 -3.96 0.55
CA GLY A 308 5.23 -5.24 0.03
C GLY A 308 6.16 -5.90 -0.98
N SER A 309 7.11 -5.13 -1.57
CA SER A 309 8.12 -5.67 -2.50
C SER A 309 9.53 -5.67 -1.92
N PHE A 310 9.84 -4.76 -1.01
CA PHE A 310 11.22 -4.53 -0.53
C PHE A 310 11.41 -4.73 0.98
N GLY A 311 10.33 -4.78 1.75
CA GLY A 311 10.39 -4.72 3.20
C GLY A 311 10.53 -3.28 3.71
N ILE A 312 10.69 -3.12 5.02
CA ILE A 312 10.95 -1.83 5.68
C ILE A 312 12.45 -1.53 5.59
N GLY A 313 12.80 -0.41 4.96
CA GLY A 313 14.15 0.11 4.82
C GLY A 313 14.50 1.16 5.87
N GLY A 314 15.80 1.40 6.03
CA GLY A 314 16.38 2.37 6.96
C GLY A 314 17.50 1.74 7.77
N GLU A 315 18.73 2.20 7.62
CA GLU A 315 19.89 1.67 8.34
C GLU A 315 19.74 1.80 9.86
N ASP A 316 19.09 2.87 10.32
CA ASP A 316 18.82 3.14 11.72
C ASP A 316 17.83 2.17 12.37
N LEU A 317 17.05 1.45 11.60
CA LEU A 317 16.00 0.54 12.09
C LEU A 317 16.52 -0.85 12.43
N GLN A 318 17.66 -1.26 11.88
CA GLN A 318 18.24 -2.60 12.06
C GLN A 318 17.19 -3.72 11.82
N ALA A 319 16.40 -3.58 10.75
CA ALA A 319 15.37 -4.55 10.42
C ALA A 319 16.00 -5.91 10.08
N GLU A 320 15.47 -6.98 10.68
CA GLU A 320 15.96 -8.33 10.42
C GLU A 320 15.26 -8.94 9.21
N HIS A 321 16.02 -9.37 8.21
CA HIS A 321 15.51 -10.08 7.05
C HIS A 321 15.51 -11.59 7.30
N ARG A 322 14.35 -12.22 7.14
CA ARG A 322 14.13 -13.67 7.31
C ARG A 322 13.23 -14.21 6.22
N SER A 323 13.34 -15.49 5.90
CA SER A 323 12.29 -16.17 5.14
C SER A 323 11.02 -16.29 6.00
N ILE A 324 9.85 -16.19 5.35
CA ILE A 324 8.58 -16.45 6.07
C ILE A 324 8.60 -17.89 6.61
N PRO A 325 8.29 -18.12 7.90
CA PRO A 325 8.26 -19.46 8.47
C PRO A 325 7.18 -20.33 7.81
N SER A 326 7.38 -21.63 7.77
CA SER A 326 6.29 -22.55 7.43
C SER A 326 5.25 -22.55 8.54
N SER A 327 4.01 -22.94 8.23
CA SER A 327 2.91 -22.94 9.23
C SER A 327 3.09 -23.91 10.43
N GLN A 328 4.15 -24.73 10.41
CA GLN A 328 4.49 -25.66 11.49
C GLN A 328 5.81 -25.29 12.19
N GLU A 329 6.52 -24.30 11.71
CA GLU A 329 7.80 -23.87 12.24
C GLU A 329 7.62 -22.93 13.43
N THR A 330 8.30 -23.20 14.55
CA THR A 330 8.36 -22.25 15.66
C THR A 330 9.36 -21.16 15.33
N ALA A 331 8.88 -19.95 15.15
CA ALA A 331 9.72 -18.77 14.99
C ALA A 331 9.46 -17.80 16.14
N GLU A 332 10.53 -17.23 16.70
CA GLU A 332 10.43 -16.26 17.77
C GLU A 332 10.69 -14.85 17.23
N PHE A 333 9.78 -13.95 17.56
CA PHE A 333 9.92 -12.52 17.33
C PHE A 333 10.18 -11.82 18.68
N GLN A 334 11.15 -10.93 18.68
CA GLN A 334 11.55 -10.21 19.88
C GLN A 334 10.82 -8.86 19.99
N PRO A 335 10.52 -8.39 21.23
CA PRO A 335 9.95 -7.09 21.48
C PRO A 335 10.82 -5.96 20.92
N GLY A 336 10.19 -4.94 20.33
CA GLY A 336 10.84 -3.75 19.80
C GLY A 336 11.66 -3.95 18.53
N LYS A 337 11.63 -5.16 17.93
CA LYS A 337 12.31 -5.47 16.68
C LYS A 337 11.41 -5.31 15.47
N ILE A 338 12.03 -5.06 14.31
CA ILE A 338 11.40 -5.05 13.00
C ILE A 338 11.86 -6.27 12.21
N TYR A 339 10.92 -6.98 11.60
CA TYR A 339 11.18 -8.16 10.79
C TYR A 339 10.63 -7.99 9.38
N ASN A 340 11.49 -8.15 8.39
CA ASN A 340 11.15 -8.23 6.99
C ASN A 340 11.11 -9.70 6.57
N LEU A 341 9.92 -10.24 6.30
CA LEU A 341 9.73 -11.64 5.94
C LEU A 341 9.63 -11.81 4.43
N GLN A 342 10.69 -12.33 3.83
CA GLN A 342 10.70 -12.70 2.43
C GLN A 342 9.71 -13.84 2.18
N SER A 343 8.68 -13.57 1.40
CA SER A 343 7.49 -14.40 1.26
C SER A 343 7.24 -14.92 -0.16
N SER A 344 8.16 -14.70 -1.10
CA SER A 344 8.00 -15.07 -2.53
C SER A 344 7.79 -16.57 -2.75
N ARG A 345 8.21 -17.44 -1.82
CA ARG A 345 7.91 -18.87 -1.93
C ARG A 345 6.42 -19.20 -1.72
N VAL A 346 5.69 -18.31 -1.04
CA VAL A 346 4.28 -18.47 -0.65
C VAL A 346 3.41 -17.53 -1.46
N ILE A 347 3.70 -16.21 -1.42
CA ILE A 347 2.98 -15.14 -2.11
C ILE A 347 3.56 -14.99 -3.52
N LYS A 348 3.01 -15.74 -4.49
CA LYS A 348 3.56 -15.86 -5.85
C LYS A 348 2.53 -16.05 -6.96
N ASN A 349 1.25 -16.18 -6.63
CA ASN A 349 0.21 -16.42 -7.62
C ASN A 349 -0.18 -15.12 -8.33
N VAL A 350 0.57 -14.76 -9.34
CA VAL A 350 0.36 -13.54 -10.14
C VAL A 350 -0.97 -13.54 -10.93
N LYS A 351 -1.62 -14.69 -11.09
CA LYS A 351 -2.91 -14.77 -11.78
C LYS A 351 -4.05 -14.13 -11.01
N LEU A 352 -3.92 -14.01 -9.68
CA LEU A 352 -4.95 -13.40 -8.83
C LEU A 352 -5.08 -11.89 -9.05
N GLY A 353 -4.01 -11.18 -9.33
CA GLY A 353 -4.00 -9.73 -9.54
C GLY A 353 -3.70 -9.30 -10.97
N GLY A 354 -3.44 -10.25 -11.87
CA GLY A 354 -3.12 -9.95 -13.27
C GLY A 354 -1.79 -9.21 -13.46
N PRO A 355 -1.58 -8.64 -14.66
CA PRO A 355 -0.29 -8.01 -15.03
C PRO A 355 0.08 -6.79 -14.18
N THR A 356 -0.91 -6.09 -13.66
CA THR A 356 -0.72 -4.84 -12.90
C THR A 356 -0.47 -5.08 -11.41
N SER A 357 -1.12 -6.07 -10.82
CA SER A 357 -1.07 -6.30 -9.38
C SER A 357 -0.22 -7.52 -8.99
N GLY A 358 0.03 -8.44 -9.92
CA GLY A 358 0.81 -9.62 -9.63
C GLY A 358 0.23 -10.47 -8.50
N ALA A 359 1.07 -10.88 -7.55
CA ALA A 359 0.67 -11.68 -6.40
C ALA A 359 0.20 -10.85 -5.18
N HIS A 360 -0.10 -9.56 -5.37
CA HIS A 360 -0.48 -8.64 -4.27
C HIS A 360 -1.62 -9.16 -3.38
N CYS A 361 -2.61 -9.80 -3.98
CA CYS A 361 -3.77 -10.37 -3.27
C CYS A 361 -3.59 -11.83 -2.84
N ASP A 362 -2.46 -12.45 -3.12
CA ASP A 362 -2.15 -13.86 -2.81
C ASP A 362 -1.70 -14.03 -1.36
N ILE A 363 -2.53 -13.59 -0.41
CA ILE A 363 -2.18 -13.52 1.01
C ILE A 363 -2.90 -14.56 1.89
N ILE A 364 -3.84 -15.33 1.31
CA ILE A 364 -4.64 -16.30 2.06
C ILE A 364 -3.87 -17.63 2.12
N HIS A 365 -2.79 -17.62 2.92
CA HIS A 365 -1.92 -18.77 3.13
C HIS A 365 -1.79 -19.09 4.62
N PRO A 366 -1.66 -20.38 4.98
CA PRO A 366 -1.42 -20.79 6.37
C PRO A 366 -0.20 -20.11 7.00
N GLU A 367 0.88 -19.92 6.23
CA GLU A 367 2.11 -19.28 6.69
C GLU A 367 1.89 -17.82 7.06
N VAL A 368 1.10 -17.09 6.28
CA VAL A 368 0.79 -15.67 6.56
C VAL A 368 -0.08 -15.55 7.81
N ALA A 369 -1.07 -16.44 7.97
CA ALA A 369 -1.90 -16.50 9.17
C ALA A 369 -1.08 -16.92 10.41
N HIS A 370 -0.16 -17.85 10.25
CA HIS A 370 0.77 -18.28 11.29
C HIS A 370 1.64 -17.13 11.81
N VAL A 371 2.20 -16.32 10.93
CA VAL A 371 2.99 -15.13 11.31
C VAL A 371 2.20 -14.18 12.20
N VAL A 372 0.91 -13.98 11.94
CA VAL A 372 0.06 -13.12 12.79
C VAL A 372 -0.08 -13.68 14.19
N TRP A 373 -0.27 -15.00 14.33
CA TRP A 373 -0.34 -15.64 15.66
C TRP A 373 1.01 -15.65 16.37
N LEU A 374 2.12 -15.85 15.65
CA LEU A 374 3.47 -15.72 16.23
C LEU A 374 3.71 -14.30 16.75
N ALA A 375 3.29 -13.27 16.00
CA ALA A 375 3.37 -11.87 16.45
C ALA A 375 2.51 -11.61 17.69
N ALA A 376 1.36 -12.29 17.81
CA ALA A 376 0.50 -12.20 18.98
C ALA A 376 1.06 -12.98 20.20
N ASP A 377 1.95 -13.92 19.98
CA ASP A 377 2.54 -14.76 21.03
C ASP A 377 3.77 -14.13 21.71
N VAL A 378 4.32 -13.07 21.17
CA VAL A 378 5.46 -12.37 21.77
C VAL A 378 5.18 -12.01 23.24
N ILE A 379 6.03 -12.51 24.13
CA ILE A 379 5.93 -12.30 25.58
C ILE A 379 6.88 -11.15 25.96
N TRP A 380 6.44 -10.31 26.88
CA TRP A 380 7.18 -9.17 27.43
C TRP A 380 7.51 -9.40 28.87
#